data_e65ca3d86eba6f316653e45613e1f84d
#
_entry.id   e65ca3d86eba6f316653e45613e1f84d
#
_cell.length_a   1.000
_cell.length_b   1.000
_cell.length_c   1.000
_cell.angle_alpha   90.00
_cell.angle_beta   90.00
_cell.angle_gamma   90.00
#
_symmetry.space_group_name_H-M   'P 1'
#
loop_
_entity.id
_entity.type
_entity.pdbx_description
1 polymer ?
#
loop_
_entity_poly.entity_id
_entity_poly.type
_entity_poly.pdbx_seq_one_letter_code
_entity_poly.pdbx_strand_id
1 'polypeptide(L)'
;KDHRLIAYWTRCESLLDSCPQVQTGHELHNGRYVIPMNNEAIAIDTEFYNVIESLQRVGKRFEYLQAFASRASQLARRLATVFAYFEGLQQIDGKTLQGACEVVKHSLNEWAMYAEIEVKAESDAEKLIKWIVGKCVQQKTDRLTYSYIQTSCPRPMQKNKNLLEMVIQQLEDSHHIKIESLGRTRYVVINPLLLES
;
A
#
# COMPACT_ATOMS: atom_id res chain seq x y z
N LYS A 1 -16.34 31.20 -11.02
CA LYS A 1 -16.44 30.21 -9.91
C LYS A 1 -17.06 28.94 -10.49
N ASP A 2 -16.49 27.77 -10.23
CA ASP A 2 -17.02 26.50 -10.74
C ASP A 2 -18.38 26.21 -10.04
N HIS A 3 -19.46 26.15 -10.83
CA HIS A 3 -20.82 25.93 -10.32
C HIS A 3 -20.97 24.57 -9.60
N ARG A 4 -20.15 23.55 -9.96
CA ARG A 4 -20.15 22.24 -9.32
C ARG A 4 -19.63 22.36 -7.88
N LEU A 5 -18.59 23.17 -7.69
CA LEU A 5 -18.02 23.40 -6.36
C LEU A 5 -19.00 24.14 -5.45
N ILE A 6 -19.76 25.11 -6.00
CA ILE A 6 -20.82 25.81 -5.26
C ILE A 6 -21.89 24.82 -4.85
N ALA A 7 -22.41 24.00 -5.78
CA ALA A 7 -23.43 22.99 -5.48
C ALA A 7 -22.96 21.99 -4.41
N TYR A 8 -21.71 21.56 -4.47
CA TYR A 8 -21.09 20.70 -3.46
C TYR A 8 -21.10 21.35 -2.06
N TRP A 9 -20.62 22.59 -1.95
CA TRP A 9 -20.59 23.31 -0.66
C TRP A 9 -21.99 23.56 -0.09
N THR A 10 -22.93 23.97 -0.95
CA THR A 10 -24.33 24.15 -0.55
C THR A 10 -24.93 22.85 0.00
N ARG A 11 -24.60 21.70 -0.61
CA ARG A 11 -25.03 20.41 -0.12
C ARG A 11 -24.39 20.06 1.23
N CYS A 12 -23.11 20.31 1.40
CA CYS A 12 -22.40 20.11 2.69
C CYS A 12 -23.06 20.94 3.80
N GLU A 13 -23.32 22.23 3.58
CA GLU A 13 -24.01 23.12 4.51
C GLU A 13 -25.38 22.57 4.89
N SER A 14 -26.19 22.20 3.89
CA SER A 14 -27.52 21.60 4.11
C SER A 14 -27.46 20.31 4.96
N LEU A 15 -26.45 19.48 4.80
CA LEU A 15 -26.28 18.26 5.60
C LEU A 15 -25.83 18.55 7.03
N LEU A 16 -25.03 19.58 7.24
CA LEU A 16 -24.59 20.01 8.57
C LEU A 16 -25.73 20.68 9.37
N ASP A 17 -26.57 21.44 8.69
CA ASP A 17 -27.73 22.11 9.32
C ASP A 17 -28.88 21.15 9.58
N SER A 18 -29.04 20.13 8.74
CA SER A 18 -30.03 19.07 8.94
C SER A 18 -29.46 18.03 9.90
N CYS A 19 -29.73 18.21 11.21
CA CYS A 19 -29.60 17.08 12.12
C CYS A 19 -30.45 15.92 11.55
N PRO A 20 -29.87 14.70 11.35
CA PRO A 20 -30.59 13.58 10.77
C PRO A 20 -31.77 13.23 11.68
N GLN A 21 -32.91 13.87 11.45
CA GLN A 21 -34.18 13.43 12.00
C GLN A 21 -34.42 12.06 11.40
N VAL A 22 -34.56 11.06 12.23
CA VAL A 22 -34.94 9.71 11.85
C VAL A 22 -36.22 9.84 11.01
N GLN A 23 -36.06 9.78 9.67
CA GLN A 23 -37.22 9.78 8.79
C GLN A 23 -37.98 8.50 9.08
N THR A 24 -39.24 8.66 9.50
CA THR A 24 -40.15 7.56 9.74
C THR A 24 -40.24 6.68 8.49
N GLY A 25 -39.75 5.44 8.60
CA GLY A 25 -39.77 4.47 7.51
C GLY A 25 -38.45 3.72 7.28
N HIS A 26 -37.36 4.13 7.89
CA HIS A 26 -36.12 3.38 7.83
C HIS A 26 -35.89 2.56 9.11
N GLU A 27 -35.55 1.28 8.95
CA GLU A 27 -35.21 0.43 10.09
C GLU A 27 -33.96 0.96 10.78
N LEU A 28 -34.11 1.27 12.08
CA LEU A 28 -32.98 1.57 12.95
C LEU A 28 -32.36 0.26 13.45
N HIS A 29 -31.19 -0.07 12.94
CA HIS A 29 -30.41 -1.16 13.52
C HIS A 29 -29.48 -0.59 14.61
N ASN A 30 -29.74 -0.91 15.89
CA ASN A 30 -28.98 -0.39 17.04
C ASN A 30 -28.90 1.14 17.09
N GLY A 31 -29.98 1.85 16.75
CA GLY A 31 -30.03 3.31 16.75
C GLY A 31 -29.30 3.99 15.60
N ARG A 32 -28.87 3.22 14.60
CA ARG A 32 -28.19 3.74 13.41
C ARG A 32 -29.10 3.70 12.20
N TYR A 33 -29.03 4.76 11.41
CA TYR A 33 -29.71 4.83 10.11
C TYR A 33 -29.09 3.83 9.13
N VAL A 34 -29.92 2.99 8.51
CA VAL A 34 -29.50 1.98 7.54
C VAL A 34 -29.98 2.37 6.15
N ILE A 35 -29.07 2.48 5.20
CA ILE A 35 -29.38 2.63 3.77
C ILE A 35 -29.19 1.26 3.12
N PRO A 36 -30.28 0.57 2.73
CA PRO A 36 -30.17 -0.77 2.13
C PRO A 36 -29.57 -0.71 0.71
N MET A 37 -29.00 -1.81 0.26
CA MET A 37 -28.59 -2.00 -1.13
C MET A 37 -29.75 -2.60 -1.94
N ASN A 38 -29.92 -2.15 -3.19
CA ASN A 38 -30.80 -2.79 -4.13
C ASN A 38 -30.16 -4.09 -4.71
N ASN A 39 -30.93 -4.89 -5.45
CA ASN A 39 -30.44 -6.17 -5.99
C ASN A 39 -29.26 -6.01 -6.94
N GLU A 40 -29.21 -4.93 -7.73
CA GLU A 40 -28.10 -4.63 -8.63
C GLU A 40 -26.82 -4.35 -7.84
N ALA A 41 -26.89 -3.52 -6.80
CA ALA A 41 -25.77 -3.24 -5.91
C ALA A 41 -25.26 -4.52 -5.22
N ILE A 42 -26.17 -5.40 -4.75
CA ILE A 42 -25.77 -6.68 -4.14
C ILE A 42 -25.01 -7.57 -5.14
N ALA A 43 -25.42 -7.61 -6.39
CA ALA A 43 -24.73 -8.37 -7.43
C ALA A 43 -23.33 -7.81 -7.69
N ILE A 44 -23.19 -6.48 -7.81
CA ILE A 44 -21.91 -5.79 -7.99
C ILE A 44 -20.97 -6.02 -6.79
N ASP A 45 -21.49 -5.96 -5.57
CA ASP A 45 -20.70 -6.21 -4.35
C ASP A 45 -20.13 -7.63 -4.33
N THR A 46 -20.97 -8.61 -4.69
CA THR A 46 -20.58 -10.03 -4.75
C THR A 46 -19.49 -10.25 -5.81
N GLU A 47 -19.64 -9.66 -6.98
CA GLU A 47 -18.65 -9.74 -8.05
C GLU A 47 -17.34 -9.06 -7.64
N PHE A 48 -17.42 -7.86 -7.08
CA PHE A 48 -16.25 -7.13 -6.60
C PHE A 48 -15.49 -7.92 -5.54
N TYR A 49 -16.19 -8.48 -4.54
CA TYR A 49 -15.58 -9.34 -3.53
C TYR A 49 -14.82 -10.52 -4.18
N ASN A 50 -15.45 -11.26 -5.08
CA ASN A 50 -14.84 -12.41 -5.74
C ASN A 50 -13.61 -12.04 -6.58
N VAL A 51 -13.66 -10.91 -7.28
CA VAL A 51 -12.52 -10.39 -8.06
C VAL A 51 -11.36 -10.06 -7.13
N ILE A 52 -11.60 -9.31 -6.06
CA ILE A 52 -10.56 -8.93 -5.10
C ILE A 52 -9.96 -10.18 -4.43
N GLU A 53 -10.76 -11.16 -4.00
CA GLU A 53 -10.29 -12.43 -3.43
C GLU A 53 -9.37 -13.18 -4.42
N SER A 54 -9.73 -13.20 -5.71
CA SER A 54 -8.91 -13.86 -6.73
C SER A 54 -7.54 -13.19 -6.93
N LEU A 55 -7.46 -11.87 -6.70
CA LEU A 55 -6.24 -11.07 -6.84
C LEU A 55 -5.29 -11.17 -5.63
N GLN A 56 -5.72 -11.75 -4.52
CA GLN A 56 -4.89 -11.97 -3.32
C GLN A 56 -4.04 -13.24 -3.37
N ARG A 57 -4.26 -14.10 -4.37
CA ARG A 57 -3.53 -15.38 -4.51
C ARG A 57 -2.07 -15.14 -4.87
N VAL A 58 -1.23 -16.14 -4.59
CA VAL A 58 0.20 -16.14 -4.93
C VAL A 58 0.42 -15.81 -6.42
N GLY A 59 1.33 -14.91 -6.71
CA GLY A 59 1.62 -14.40 -8.05
C GLY A 59 0.59 -13.42 -8.60
N LYS A 60 -0.40 -12.98 -7.81
CA LYS A 60 -1.42 -12.01 -8.21
C LYS A 60 -1.16 -10.62 -7.61
N ARG A 61 -1.89 -9.63 -8.16
CA ARG A 61 -1.68 -8.20 -7.92
C ARG A 61 -1.69 -7.78 -6.44
N PHE A 62 -2.50 -8.45 -5.60
CA PHE A 62 -2.68 -8.09 -4.19
C PHE A 62 -2.12 -9.13 -3.22
N GLU A 63 -1.18 -9.97 -3.68
CA GLU A 63 -0.53 -10.99 -2.85
C GLU A 63 0.03 -10.41 -1.54
N TYR A 64 0.70 -9.26 -1.63
CA TYR A 64 1.34 -8.61 -0.47
C TYR A 64 0.41 -7.65 0.29
N LEU A 65 -0.85 -7.53 -0.13
CA LEU A 65 -1.86 -6.64 0.46
C LEU A 65 -3.05 -7.36 1.07
N GLN A 66 -2.95 -8.64 1.37
CA GLN A 66 -4.08 -9.46 1.82
C GLN A 66 -4.88 -8.83 2.97
N ALA A 67 -4.19 -8.26 3.97
CA ALA A 67 -4.83 -7.61 5.12
C ALA A 67 -5.71 -6.41 4.75
N PHE A 68 -5.36 -5.66 3.69
CA PHE A 68 -6.14 -4.53 3.19
C PHE A 68 -7.17 -4.98 2.16
N ALA A 69 -6.78 -5.85 1.23
CA ALA A 69 -7.63 -6.34 0.15
C ALA A 69 -8.84 -7.12 0.67
N SER A 70 -8.69 -7.92 1.73
CA SER A 70 -9.80 -8.63 2.38
C SER A 70 -10.91 -7.72 2.93
N ARG A 71 -10.62 -6.44 3.16
CA ARG A 71 -11.56 -5.42 3.63
C ARG A 71 -12.13 -4.55 2.50
N ALA A 72 -11.74 -4.76 1.26
CA ALA A 72 -12.08 -3.91 0.13
C ALA A 72 -13.60 -3.76 -0.06
N SER A 73 -14.34 -4.86 -0.05
CA SER A 73 -15.80 -4.85 -0.19
C SER A 73 -16.48 -4.10 0.99
N GLN A 74 -15.98 -4.29 2.21
CA GLN A 74 -16.47 -3.53 3.36
C GLN A 74 -16.22 -2.02 3.20
N LEU A 75 -15.05 -1.62 2.70
CA LEU A 75 -14.73 -0.22 2.45
C LEU A 75 -15.61 0.36 1.33
N ALA A 76 -15.83 -0.39 0.25
CA ALA A 76 -16.70 0.02 -0.85
C ALA A 76 -18.14 0.26 -0.38
N ARG A 77 -18.72 -0.66 0.43
CA ARG A 77 -20.05 -0.49 1.02
C ARG A 77 -20.14 0.76 1.90
N ARG A 78 -19.14 1.00 2.76
CA ARG A 78 -19.09 2.19 3.60
C ARG A 78 -19.03 3.47 2.77
N LEU A 79 -18.21 3.50 1.73
CA LEU A 79 -18.08 4.64 0.84
C LEU A 79 -19.38 4.87 0.04
N ALA A 80 -19.99 3.80 -0.47
CA ALA A 80 -21.28 3.87 -1.16
C ALA A 80 -22.41 4.40 -0.24
N THR A 81 -22.39 4.02 1.05
CA THR A 81 -23.33 4.57 2.05
C THR A 81 -23.15 6.08 2.19
N VAL A 82 -21.92 6.57 2.25
CA VAL A 82 -21.64 8.02 2.32
C VAL A 82 -22.12 8.72 1.05
N PHE A 83 -21.87 8.15 -0.12
CA PHE A 83 -22.34 8.72 -1.40
C PHE A 83 -23.86 8.76 -1.47
N ALA A 84 -24.55 7.65 -1.13
CA ALA A 84 -26.00 7.58 -1.12
C ALA A 84 -26.61 8.60 -0.15
N TYR A 85 -26.06 8.73 1.05
CA TYR A 85 -26.50 9.73 2.03
C TYR A 85 -26.29 11.16 1.53
N PHE A 86 -25.14 11.45 0.94
CA PHE A 86 -24.82 12.76 0.37
C PHE A 86 -25.80 13.14 -0.75
N GLU A 87 -26.14 12.19 -1.60
CA GLU A 87 -27.08 12.40 -2.72
C GLU A 87 -28.56 12.35 -2.28
N GLY A 88 -28.84 11.94 -1.05
CA GLY A 88 -30.21 11.81 -0.53
C GLY A 88 -30.95 10.58 -1.04
N LEU A 89 -30.23 9.54 -1.44
CA LEU A 89 -30.81 8.29 -1.92
C LEU A 89 -31.40 7.47 -0.78
N GLN A 90 -32.54 6.80 -1.03
CA GLN A 90 -33.19 5.92 -0.09
C GLN A 90 -32.56 4.53 -0.02
N GLN A 91 -31.81 4.15 -1.06
CA GLN A 91 -31.07 2.90 -1.18
C GLN A 91 -29.81 3.11 -2.00
N ILE A 92 -28.82 2.28 -1.75
CA ILE A 92 -27.60 2.22 -2.56
C ILE A 92 -27.95 1.48 -3.86
N ASP A 93 -27.83 2.16 -4.99
CA ASP A 93 -28.02 1.57 -6.31
C ASP A 93 -26.70 1.04 -6.90
N GLY A 94 -26.80 0.32 -8.02
CA GLY A 94 -25.63 -0.26 -8.70
C GLY A 94 -24.60 0.77 -9.10
N LYS A 95 -25.02 1.94 -9.60
CA LYS A 95 -24.13 3.02 -10.03
C LYS A 95 -23.33 3.60 -8.86
N THR A 96 -23.99 3.85 -7.74
CA THR A 96 -23.35 4.39 -6.53
C THR A 96 -22.34 3.39 -5.95
N LEU A 97 -22.69 2.10 -5.89
CA LEU A 97 -21.77 1.08 -5.41
C LEU A 97 -20.59 0.87 -6.37
N GLN A 98 -20.84 0.84 -7.67
CA GLN A 98 -19.78 0.71 -8.67
C GLN A 98 -18.76 1.85 -8.56
N GLY A 99 -19.22 3.10 -8.41
CA GLY A 99 -18.33 4.25 -8.19
C GLY A 99 -17.47 4.08 -6.92
N ALA A 100 -18.05 3.57 -5.84
CA ALA A 100 -17.31 3.28 -4.62
C ALA A 100 -16.28 2.14 -4.80
N CYS A 101 -16.63 1.08 -5.51
CA CYS A 101 -15.71 -0.02 -5.87
C CYS A 101 -14.52 0.48 -6.70
N GLU A 102 -14.75 1.37 -7.67
CA GLU A 102 -13.67 1.96 -8.49
C GLU A 102 -12.68 2.76 -7.63
N VAL A 103 -13.16 3.58 -6.69
CA VAL A 103 -12.30 4.34 -5.77
C VAL A 103 -11.46 3.41 -4.91
N VAL A 104 -12.08 2.37 -4.32
CA VAL A 104 -11.37 1.39 -3.48
C VAL A 104 -10.35 0.60 -4.28
N LYS A 105 -10.72 0.16 -5.49
CA LYS A 105 -9.81 -0.56 -6.39
C LYS A 105 -8.62 0.30 -6.82
N HIS A 106 -8.84 1.58 -7.11
CA HIS A 106 -7.76 2.52 -7.40
C HIS A 106 -6.80 2.63 -6.22
N SER A 107 -7.33 2.84 -5.01
CA SER A 107 -6.53 2.90 -3.79
C SER A 107 -5.70 1.63 -3.56
N LEU A 108 -6.30 0.44 -3.72
CA LEU A 108 -5.57 -0.83 -3.62
C LEU A 108 -4.45 -0.96 -4.65
N ASN A 109 -4.67 -0.50 -5.89
CA ASN A 109 -3.64 -0.54 -6.92
C ASN A 109 -2.45 0.36 -6.60
N GLU A 110 -2.70 1.55 -6.05
CA GLU A 110 -1.63 2.44 -5.59
C GLU A 110 -0.83 1.78 -4.44
N TRP A 111 -1.49 1.23 -3.43
CA TRP A 111 -0.84 0.52 -2.34
C TRP A 111 -0.06 -0.72 -2.81
N ALA A 112 -0.58 -1.45 -3.81
CA ALA A 112 0.12 -2.61 -4.37
C ALA A 112 1.45 -2.22 -5.02
N MET A 113 1.54 -1.06 -5.63
CA MET A 113 2.80 -0.55 -6.19
C MET A 113 3.84 -0.30 -5.09
N TYR A 114 3.44 0.30 -3.96
CA TYR A 114 4.35 0.53 -2.83
C TYR A 114 4.79 -0.79 -2.17
N ALA A 115 3.84 -1.70 -1.90
CA ALA A 115 4.14 -3.01 -1.30
C ALA A 115 5.09 -3.84 -2.19
N GLU A 116 4.93 -3.80 -3.50
CA GLU A 116 5.82 -4.48 -4.44
C GLU A 116 7.24 -3.90 -4.43
N ILE A 117 7.37 -2.58 -4.28
CA ILE A 117 8.67 -1.90 -4.16
C ILE A 117 9.36 -2.33 -2.87
N GLU A 118 8.67 -2.35 -1.72
CA GLU A 118 9.23 -2.78 -0.43
C GLU A 118 9.70 -4.23 -0.45
N VAL A 119 8.88 -5.14 -0.96
CA VAL A 119 9.26 -6.58 -1.07
C VAL A 119 10.46 -6.78 -1.98
N LYS A 120 10.55 -6.06 -3.09
CA LYS A 120 11.74 -6.10 -3.96
C LYS A 120 12.97 -5.54 -3.26
N ALA A 121 12.84 -4.46 -2.50
CA ALA A 121 13.93 -3.87 -1.73
C ALA A 121 14.47 -4.83 -0.67
N GLU A 122 13.63 -5.52 0.10
CA GLU A 122 14.04 -6.55 1.06
C GLU A 122 14.78 -7.70 0.37
N SER A 123 14.25 -8.23 -0.73
CA SER A 123 14.92 -9.28 -1.51
C SER A 123 16.29 -8.83 -2.05
N ASP A 124 16.44 -7.58 -2.45
CA ASP A 124 17.71 -7.04 -2.92
C ASP A 124 18.67 -6.77 -1.77
N ALA A 125 18.18 -6.38 -0.58
CA ALA A 125 18.98 -6.26 0.64
C ALA A 125 19.56 -7.61 1.08
N GLU A 126 18.75 -8.67 1.08
CA GLU A 126 19.23 -10.02 1.37
C GLU A 126 20.30 -10.50 0.38
N LYS A 127 20.12 -10.25 -0.90
CA LYS A 127 21.12 -10.58 -1.93
C LYS A 127 22.41 -9.80 -1.74
N LEU A 128 22.30 -8.51 -1.44
CA LEU A 128 23.46 -7.65 -1.26
C LEU A 128 24.24 -8.05 -0.01
N ILE A 129 23.60 -8.27 1.14
CA ILE A 129 24.29 -8.63 2.36
C ILE A 129 24.97 -9.99 2.24
N LYS A 130 24.31 -11.01 1.68
CA LYS A 130 24.92 -12.32 1.40
C LYS A 130 26.17 -12.21 0.52
N TRP A 131 26.10 -11.36 -0.53
CA TRP A 131 27.22 -11.11 -1.41
C TRP A 131 28.38 -10.40 -0.68
N ILE A 132 28.08 -9.35 0.12
CA ILE A 132 29.09 -8.60 0.88
C ILE A 132 29.79 -9.55 1.87
N VAL A 133 29.03 -10.33 2.68
CA VAL A 133 29.56 -11.32 3.61
C VAL A 133 30.48 -12.31 2.90
N GLY A 134 30.01 -12.90 1.79
CA GLY A 134 30.83 -13.83 1.01
C GLY A 134 32.14 -13.21 0.49
N LYS A 135 32.12 -11.94 0.09
CA LYS A 135 33.35 -11.23 -0.34
C LYS A 135 34.28 -10.91 0.82
N CYS A 136 33.76 -10.50 1.95
CA CYS A 136 34.55 -10.25 3.15
C CYS A 136 35.23 -11.53 3.67
N VAL A 137 34.53 -12.65 3.72
CA VAL A 137 35.10 -13.95 4.06
C VAL A 137 36.20 -14.35 3.07
N GLN A 138 35.94 -14.20 1.76
CA GLN A 138 36.92 -14.53 0.72
C GLN A 138 38.21 -13.69 0.83
N GLN A 139 38.07 -12.40 1.16
CA GLN A 139 39.20 -11.46 1.26
C GLN A 139 39.79 -11.37 2.66
N LYS A 140 39.24 -12.11 3.63
CA LYS A 140 39.65 -12.07 5.06
C LYS A 140 39.63 -10.65 5.63
N THR A 141 38.57 -9.89 5.35
CA THR A 141 38.37 -8.52 5.79
C THR A 141 36.97 -8.32 6.37
N ASP A 142 36.82 -7.33 7.23
CA ASP A 142 35.54 -6.92 7.81
C ASP A 142 34.84 -5.81 7.01
N ARG A 143 35.51 -5.30 5.96
CA ARG A 143 35.04 -4.14 5.20
C ARG A 143 35.34 -4.22 3.72
N LEU A 144 34.50 -3.59 2.90
CA LEU A 144 34.72 -3.38 1.47
C LEU A 144 34.63 -1.89 1.14
N THR A 145 35.35 -1.44 0.09
CA THR A 145 35.17 -0.06 -0.35
C THR A 145 33.81 0.11 -1.05
N TYR A 146 33.16 1.25 -0.81
CA TYR A 146 31.90 1.56 -1.47
C TYR A 146 32.00 1.51 -3.00
N SER A 147 33.10 1.99 -3.54
CA SER A 147 33.39 1.94 -4.99
C SER A 147 33.45 0.50 -5.53
N TYR A 148 34.04 -0.42 -4.77
CA TYR A 148 34.07 -1.83 -5.16
C TYR A 148 32.67 -2.45 -5.16
N ILE A 149 31.85 -2.17 -4.14
CA ILE A 149 30.46 -2.62 -4.11
C ILE A 149 29.68 -2.07 -5.30
N GLN A 150 29.81 -0.79 -5.61
CA GLN A 150 29.12 -0.13 -6.71
C GLN A 150 29.42 -0.77 -8.07
N THR A 151 30.67 -1.23 -8.28
CA THR A 151 31.09 -1.81 -9.55
C THR A 151 30.88 -3.31 -9.66
N SER A 152 30.78 -4.03 -8.54
CA SER A 152 30.86 -5.50 -8.49
C SER A 152 29.66 -6.19 -7.85
N CYS A 153 28.70 -5.44 -7.26
CA CYS A 153 27.52 -6.01 -6.62
C CYS A 153 26.59 -6.73 -7.62
N PRO A 154 25.68 -7.60 -7.14
CA PRO A 154 24.75 -8.30 -7.99
C PRO A 154 23.82 -7.35 -8.76
N ARG A 155 23.42 -7.77 -9.99
CA ARG A 155 22.34 -7.10 -10.73
C ARG A 155 21.00 -7.33 -10.01
N PRO A 156 20.06 -6.35 -9.99
CA PRO A 156 20.02 -5.10 -10.77
C PRO A 156 20.75 -3.91 -10.13
N MET A 157 21.21 -4.00 -8.87
CA MET A 157 21.82 -2.89 -8.10
C MET A 157 23.04 -2.26 -8.77
N GLN A 158 23.87 -3.08 -9.42
CA GLN A 158 25.04 -2.62 -10.17
C GLN A 158 24.69 -1.59 -11.27
N LYS A 159 23.50 -1.72 -11.88
CA LYS A 159 23.04 -0.85 -12.97
C LYS A 159 22.21 0.34 -12.49
N ASN A 160 21.73 0.32 -11.25
CA ASN A 160 20.87 1.34 -10.70
C ASN A 160 21.44 1.87 -9.38
N LYS A 161 22.13 3.02 -9.49
CA LYS A 161 22.79 3.66 -8.35
C LYS A 161 21.81 4.03 -7.22
N ASN A 162 20.64 4.54 -7.56
CA ASN A 162 19.63 4.92 -6.57
C ASN A 162 19.11 3.68 -5.81
N LEU A 163 18.89 2.57 -6.50
CA LEU A 163 18.52 1.31 -5.87
C LEU A 163 19.59 0.82 -4.91
N LEU A 164 20.88 0.87 -5.33
CA LEU A 164 22.00 0.48 -4.48
C LEU A 164 22.07 1.35 -3.21
N GLU A 165 21.90 2.67 -3.34
CA GLU A 165 21.92 3.60 -2.21
C GLU A 165 20.76 3.31 -1.23
N MET A 166 19.55 3.06 -1.74
CA MET A 166 18.39 2.67 -0.91
C MET A 166 18.64 1.37 -0.14
N VAL A 167 19.15 0.35 -0.83
CA VAL A 167 19.42 -0.96 -0.22
C VAL A 167 20.54 -0.87 0.83
N ILE A 168 21.60 -0.09 0.58
CA ILE A 168 22.67 0.14 1.54
C ILE A 168 22.13 0.88 2.79
N GLN A 169 21.28 1.89 2.60
CA GLN A 169 20.66 2.60 3.72
C GLN A 169 19.79 1.65 4.55
N GLN A 170 18.99 0.81 3.93
CA GLN A 170 18.18 -0.20 4.62
C GLN A 170 19.02 -1.19 5.43
N LEU A 171 20.18 -1.62 4.90
CA LEU A 171 21.11 -2.49 5.62
C LEU A 171 21.80 -1.78 6.79
N GLU A 172 22.06 -0.48 6.67
CA GLU A 172 22.61 0.34 7.76
C GLU A 172 21.57 0.56 8.85
N ASP A 173 20.31 0.90 8.50
CA ASP A 173 19.20 1.10 9.44
C ASP A 173 18.88 -0.19 10.22
N SER A 174 19.05 -1.35 9.58
CA SER A 174 18.91 -2.68 10.22
C SER A 174 20.16 -3.17 10.97
N HIS A 175 21.20 -2.34 11.08
CA HIS A 175 22.47 -2.63 11.76
C HIS A 175 23.24 -3.85 11.22
N HIS A 176 23.00 -4.23 9.97
CA HIS A 176 23.79 -5.28 9.31
C HIS A 176 25.15 -4.77 8.84
N ILE A 177 25.22 -3.49 8.47
CA ILE A 177 26.42 -2.82 8.03
C ILE A 177 26.54 -1.43 8.68
N LYS A 178 27.74 -0.84 8.60
CA LYS A 178 28.02 0.55 8.97
C LYS A 178 28.84 1.20 7.85
N ILE A 179 28.51 2.46 7.51
CA ILE A 179 29.30 3.25 6.55
C ILE A 179 30.35 4.04 7.33
N GLU A 180 31.62 3.85 7.02
CA GLU A 180 32.73 4.59 7.58
C GLU A 180 33.53 5.31 6.48
N SER A 181 33.97 6.53 6.76
CA SER A 181 34.80 7.32 5.85
C SER A 181 36.22 7.45 6.41
N LEU A 182 37.20 6.95 5.66
CA LEU A 182 38.60 7.11 6.00
C LEU A 182 39.30 7.98 4.93
N GLY A 183 39.50 9.26 5.26
CA GLY A 183 39.96 10.24 4.29
C GLY A 183 38.93 10.45 3.15
N ARG A 184 39.34 10.19 1.90
CA ARG A 184 38.47 10.29 0.71
C ARG A 184 37.74 9.00 0.36
N THR A 185 38.00 7.92 1.08
CA THR A 185 37.44 6.59 0.76
C THR A 185 36.32 6.23 1.72
N ARG A 186 35.18 5.82 1.16
CA ARG A 186 34.04 5.31 1.93
C ARG A 186 34.14 3.77 1.99
N TYR A 187 33.95 3.22 3.18
CA TYR A 187 33.94 1.79 3.44
C TYR A 187 32.58 1.36 3.96
N VAL A 188 32.17 0.18 3.58
CA VAL A 188 31.04 -0.55 4.17
C VAL A 188 31.65 -1.60 5.08
N VAL A 189 31.43 -1.46 6.38
CA VAL A 189 31.91 -2.38 7.43
C VAL A 189 30.75 -3.30 7.83
N ILE A 190 31.00 -4.59 7.89
CA ILE A 190 29.98 -5.58 8.25
C ILE A 190 29.88 -5.72 9.76
N ASN A 191 28.67 -5.98 10.26
CA ASN A 191 28.48 -6.41 11.64
C ASN A 191 29.23 -7.74 11.87
N PRO A 192 30.15 -7.81 12.84
CA PRO A 192 30.97 -9.01 13.10
C PRO A 192 30.16 -10.28 13.33
N LEU A 193 28.96 -10.18 13.91
CA LEU A 193 28.06 -11.33 14.14
C LEU A 193 27.64 -12.04 12.85
N LEU A 194 27.68 -11.37 11.70
CA LEU A 194 27.36 -11.97 10.41
C LEU A 194 28.55 -12.72 9.76
N LEU A 195 29.75 -12.57 10.32
CA LEU A 195 30.95 -13.28 9.85
C LEU A 195 31.19 -14.57 10.62
N GLU A 196 30.53 -14.75 11.79
CA GLU A 196 30.65 -15.93 12.66
C GLU A 196 29.59 -17.00 12.37
N SER A 197 28.59 -16.70 11.51
CA SER A 197 27.51 -17.60 11.12
C SER A 197 27.83 -18.29 9.79
#